data_27c77d1e27adf3d9201ad368e9a0edf8
#
_entry.id   27c77d1e27adf3d9201ad368e9a0edf8
#
_cell.length_a   1.000
_cell.length_b   1.000
_cell.length_c   1.000
_cell.angle_alpha   90.00
_cell.angle_beta   90.00
_cell.angle_gamma   90.00
#
_symmetry.space_group_name_H-M   'P 1'
#
loop_
_entity.id
_entity.type
_entity.pdbx_description
1 polymer ?
#
loop_
_entity_poly.entity_id
_entity_poly.type
_entity_poly.pdbx_seq_one_letter_code
_entity_poly.pdbx_strand_id
1 'polypeptide(L)'
;RGGTLLCQEAVTMANDVPVGANDDKNILLTTLNSALFILRRYVEYYHQQREDHPELLLPVINDLRAARREKPYPESCFFDVDVKERPDFCAGFSVQSFEGDEAGYEILARRMRLTFQVALLGMLRERNDAVNKKLIGRAARGFARLCQGAPMGQMWCLVGIVADAMLDRAMMITKARKRMFMRIEKYAREVVYVGKVATGKDAPDSLIRDLVYLLYRSGSANPEVTQVLSAYHLA
;
A
#
# COMPACT_ATOMS: atom_id res chain seq x y z
N ARG A 1 -6.01 -19.82 5.87
CA ARG A 1 -5.66 -18.55 6.59
C ARG A 1 -6.85 -17.56 6.60
N GLY A 2 -7.45 -17.23 5.45
CA GLY A 2 -8.52 -16.23 5.36
C GLY A 2 -9.78 -16.59 6.12
N GLY A 3 -10.25 -17.84 6.00
CA GLY A 3 -11.43 -18.33 6.72
C GLY A 3 -11.26 -18.26 8.24
N THR A 4 -10.09 -18.61 8.76
CA THR A 4 -9.78 -18.52 10.21
C THR A 4 -9.83 -17.08 10.68
N LEU A 5 -9.23 -16.16 9.95
CA LEU A 5 -9.24 -14.73 10.29
C LEU A 5 -10.67 -14.17 10.25
N LEU A 6 -11.47 -14.52 9.23
CA LEU A 6 -12.87 -14.11 9.15
C LEU A 6 -13.69 -14.62 10.33
N CYS A 7 -13.51 -15.88 10.75
CA CYS A 7 -14.17 -16.43 11.93
C CYS A 7 -13.78 -15.68 13.21
N GLN A 8 -12.51 -15.38 13.39
CA GLN A 8 -12.04 -14.60 14.54
C GLN A 8 -12.67 -13.21 14.60
N GLU A 9 -12.69 -12.50 13.48
CA GLU A 9 -13.32 -11.17 13.41
C GLU A 9 -14.84 -11.24 13.64
N ALA A 10 -15.51 -12.27 13.13
CA ALA A 10 -16.93 -12.48 13.34
C ALA A 10 -17.25 -12.80 14.83
N VAL A 11 -16.46 -13.63 15.50
CA VAL A 11 -16.60 -13.92 16.93
C VAL A 11 -16.38 -12.66 17.75
N THR A 12 -15.35 -11.87 17.45
CA THR A 12 -15.08 -10.61 18.14
C THR A 12 -16.28 -9.66 18.00
N MET A 13 -16.83 -9.53 16.77
CA MET A 13 -18.02 -8.71 16.56
C MET A 13 -19.24 -9.22 17.32
N ALA A 14 -19.48 -10.54 17.33
CA ALA A 14 -20.59 -11.13 18.05
C ALA A 14 -20.54 -10.84 19.55
N ASN A 15 -19.33 -10.77 20.13
CA ASN A 15 -19.13 -10.40 21.54
C ASN A 15 -19.40 -8.93 21.82
N ASP A 16 -19.21 -8.05 20.82
CA ASP A 16 -19.46 -6.62 20.95
C ASP A 16 -20.94 -6.23 20.80
N VAL A 17 -21.78 -7.10 20.21
CA VAL A 17 -23.21 -6.84 19.95
C VAL A 17 -24.08 -6.68 21.20
N PRO A 18 -23.86 -7.37 22.35
CA PRO A 18 -24.82 -7.36 23.47
C PRO A 18 -24.99 -6.02 24.19
N VAL A 19 -24.07 -5.08 24.05
CA VAL A 19 -23.95 -3.92 24.95
C VAL A 19 -24.75 -2.70 24.51
N GLY A 20 -25.42 -2.70 23.34
CA GLY A 20 -26.09 -1.51 22.84
C GLY A 20 -27.47 -1.73 22.23
N ALA A 21 -28.44 -0.92 22.63
CA ALA A 21 -29.77 -0.80 22.00
C ALA A 21 -29.76 0.42 21.05
N ASN A 22 -28.90 0.50 20.05
CA ASN A 22 -28.72 1.66 19.15
C ASN A 22 -28.76 1.24 17.69
N ASP A 23 -28.88 2.20 16.78
CA ASP A 23 -28.76 2.02 15.33
C ASP A 23 -27.48 1.26 14.94
N ASP A 24 -26.40 1.42 15.70
CA ASP A 24 -25.15 0.66 15.58
C ASP A 24 -25.37 -0.86 15.68
N LYS A 25 -26.33 -1.33 16.49
CA LYS A 25 -26.63 -2.75 16.63
C LYS A 25 -27.14 -3.37 15.32
N ASN A 26 -27.99 -2.67 14.60
CA ASN A 26 -28.54 -3.16 13.33
C ASN A 26 -27.43 -3.24 12.27
N ILE A 27 -26.52 -2.26 12.25
CA ILE A 27 -25.35 -2.25 11.35
C ILE A 27 -24.44 -3.43 11.67
N LEU A 28 -24.12 -3.66 12.96
CA LEU A 28 -23.29 -4.77 13.41
C LEU A 28 -23.90 -6.12 13.03
N LEU A 29 -25.19 -6.33 13.29
CA LEU A 29 -25.89 -7.56 12.95
C LEU A 29 -25.99 -7.81 11.44
N THR A 30 -26.26 -6.77 10.66
CA THR A 30 -26.32 -6.87 9.20
C THR A 30 -24.94 -7.22 8.64
N THR A 31 -23.89 -6.60 9.13
CA THR A 31 -22.51 -6.86 8.71
C THR A 31 -22.09 -8.28 9.09
N LEU A 32 -22.44 -8.75 10.30
CA LEU A 32 -22.17 -10.11 10.77
C LEU A 32 -22.89 -11.15 9.89
N ASN A 33 -24.19 -10.95 9.60
CA ASN A 33 -24.94 -11.83 8.73
C ASN A 33 -24.34 -11.92 7.33
N SER A 34 -23.92 -10.78 6.77
CA SER A 34 -23.23 -10.73 5.46
C SER A 34 -21.93 -11.52 5.51
N ALA A 35 -21.15 -11.39 6.59
CA ALA A 35 -19.89 -12.11 6.75
C ALA A 35 -20.09 -13.62 6.82
N LEU A 36 -21.09 -14.09 7.58
CA LEU A 36 -21.43 -15.52 7.69
C LEU A 36 -21.92 -16.09 6.35
N PHE A 37 -22.69 -15.31 5.59
CA PHE A 37 -23.15 -15.72 4.26
C PHE A 37 -21.96 -15.87 3.28
N ILE A 38 -21.02 -14.91 3.29
CA ILE A 38 -19.83 -14.96 2.43
C ILE A 38 -18.91 -16.10 2.85
N LEU A 39 -18.75 -16.34 4.18
CA LEU A 39 -17.94 -17.45 4.68
C LEU A 39 -18.48 -18.79 4.17
N ARG A 40 -19.80 -18.99 4.23
CA ARG A 40 -20.43 -20.20 3.70
C ARG A 40 -20.13 -20.38 2.22
N ARG A 41 -20.31 -19.35 1.40
CA ARG A 41 -20.04 -19.41 -0.04
C ARG A 41 -18.56 -19.65 -0.32
N TYR A 42 -17.68 -19.08 0.48
CA TYR A 42 -16.23 -19.31 0.35
C TYR A 42 -15.85 -20.78 0.65
N VAL A 43 -16.46 -21.39 1.66
CA VAL A 43 -16.24 -22.80 1.98
C VAL A 43 -16.73 -23.70 0.83
N GLU A 44 -17.89 -23.40 0.25
CA GLU A 44 -18.41 -24.11 -0.93
C GLU A 44 -17.44 -23.96 -2.14
N TYR A 45 -16.95 -22.76 -2.39
CA TYR A 45 -15.95 -22.49 -3.43
C TYR A 45 -14.65 -23.27 -3.20
N TYR A 46 -14.12 -23.24 -1.97
CA TYR A 46 -12.90 -23.97 -1.59
C TYR A 46 -13.07 -25.48 -1.81
N HIS A 47 -14.23 -26.04 -1.48
CA HIS A 47 -14.49 -27.47 -1.74
C HIS A 47 -14.50 -27.83 -3.23
N GLN A 48 -14.95 -26.92 -4.06
CA GLN A 48 -15.01 -27.13 -5.52
C GLN A 48 -13.64 -26.95 -6.20
N GLN A 49 -12.94 -25.87 -5.86
CA GLN A 49 -11.70 -25.48 -6.55
C GLN A 49 -10.45 -26.09 -5.93
N ARG A 50 -10.52 -26.49 -4.66
CA ARG A 50 -9.36 -26.98 -3.89
C ARG A 50 -8.22 -25.98 -3.76
N GLU A 51 -8.49 -24.70 -4.00
CA GLU A 51 -7.53 -23.60 -3.91
C GLU A 51 -7.98 -22.59 -2.87
N ASP A 52 -7.03 -22.15 -2.02
CA ASP A 52 -7.28 -21.14 -0.97
C ASP A 52 -6.94 -19.75 -1.50
N HIS A 53 -7.96 -18.93 -1.72
CA HIS A 53 -7.86 -17.54 -2.15
C HIS A 53 -8.31 -16.60 -1.01
N PRO A 54 -7.52 -16.49 0.07
CA PRO A 54 -7.89 -15.74 1.26
C PRO A 54 -8.15 -14.25 0.99
N GLU A 55 -7.57 -13.71 -0.07
CA GLU A 55 -7.77 -12.32 -0.51
C GLU A 55 -9.24 -12.02 -0.87
N LEU A 56 -10.02 -13.02 -1.27
CA LEU A 56 -11.45 -12.85 -1.55
C LEU A 56 -12.27 -12.53 -0.30
N LEU A 57 -11.76 -12.89 0.89
CA LEU A 57 -12.40 -12.62 2.16
C LEU A 57 -12.00 -11.27 2.77
N LEU A 58 -10.95 -10.64 2.27
CA LEU A 58 -10.42 -9.41 2.85
C LEU A 58 -11.44 -8.26 2.89
N PRO A 59 -12.27 -8.02 1.85
CA PRO A 59 -13.29 -6.97 1.90
C PRO A 59 -14.26 -7.16 3.08
N VAL A 60 -14.81 -8.35 3.26
CA VAL A 60 -15.76 -8.61 4.34
C VAL A 60 -15.12 -8.61 5.72
N ILE A 61 -13.86 -9.06 5.83
CA ILE A 61 -13.07 -8.92 7.06
C ILE A 61 -12.92 -7.43 7.42
N ASN A 62 -12.61 -6.59 6.44
CA ASN A 62 -12.48 -5.16 6.64
C ASN A 62 -13.82 -4.44 6.92
N ASP A 63 -14.93 -4.96 6.41
CA ASP A 63 -16.28 -4.47 6.77
C ASP A 63 -16.60 -4.74 8.25
N LEU A 64 -16.26 -5.94 8.76
CA LEU A 64 -16.39 -6.27 10.17
C LEU A 64 -15.54 -5.36 11.06
N ARG A 65 -14.31 -5.08 10.64
CA ARG A 65 -13.41 -4.18 11.37
C ARG A 65 -13.90 -2.72 11.34
N ALA A 66 -14.36 -2.26 10.17
CA ALA A 66 -14.92 -0.92 10.02
C ALA A 66 -16.16 -0.69 10.90
N ALA A 67 -17.04 -1.69 10.99
CA ALA A 67 -18.23 -1.63 11.86
C ALA A 67 -17.86 -1.50 13.35
N ARG A 68 -16.70 -2.01 13.76
CA ARG A 68 -16.13 -1.86 15.11
C ARG A 68 -15.18 -0.66 15.24
N ARG A 69 -15.08 0.19 14.22
CA ARG A 69 -14.17 1.35 14.17
C ARG A 69 -12.69 0.98 14.27
N GLU A 70 -12.34 -0.23 13.89
CA GLU A 70 -10.97 -0.71 13.83
C GLU A 70 -10.30 -0.40 12.48
N LYS A 71 -8.96 -0.36 12.51
CA LYS A 71 -8.18 -0.15 11.28
C LYS A 71 -8.33 -1.35 10.35
N PRO A 72 -8.62 -1.14 9.06
CA PRO A 72 -8.68 -2.23 8.10
C PRO A 72 -7.31 -2.86 7.88
N TYR A 73 -7.30 -4.16 7.57
CA TYR A 73 -6.09 -4.82 7.10
C TYR A 73 -5.69 -4.32 5.71
N PRO A 74 -4.40 -4.25 5.41
CA PRO A 74 -3.90 -3.89 4.08
C PRO A 74 -4.21 -4.97 3.04
N GLU A 75 -4.17 -4.61 1.76
CA GLU A 75 -4.35 -5.56 0.66
C GLU A 75 -3.33 -6.71 0.70
N SER A 76 -2.13 -6.45 1.23
CA SER A 76 -1.05 -7.44 1.41
C SER A 76 -1.22 -8.37 2.62
N CYS A 77 -2.35 -8.35 3.32
CA CYS A 77 -2.57 -9.07 4.58
C CYS A 77 -2.23 -10.57 4.49
N PHE A 78 -2.50 -11.20 3.37
CA PHE A 78 -2.23 -12.63 3.13
C PHE A 78 -0.99 -12.88 2.27
N PHE A 79 -0.26 -11.84 1.92
CA PHE A 79 0.92 -11.93 1.11
C PHE A 79 2.14 -12.24 1.98
N ASP A 80 2.66 -13.46 1.80
CA ASP A 80 3.77 -13.98 2.59
C ASP A 80 5.08 -13.75 1.83
N VAL A 81 5.76 -12.66 2.16
CA VAL A 81 7.06 -12.31 1.60
C VAL A 81 7.98 -11.80 2.70
N ASP A 82 9.21 -12.26 2.71
CA ASP A 82 10.23 -11.69 3.59
C ASP A 82 10.76 -10.40 2.98
N VAL A 83 10.47 -9.29 3.65
CA VAL A 83 10.90 -7.95 3.27
C VAL A 83 11.93 -7.36 4.21
N LYS A 84 12.50 -8.15 5.11
CA LYS A 84 13.55 -7.70 6.05
C LYS A 84 14.84 -7.36 5.32
N GLU A 85 15.18 -8.14 4.31
CA GLU A 85 16.25 -7.78 3.40
C GLU A 85 15.81 -6.59 2.54
N ARG A 86 16.73 -5.67 2.34
CA ARG A 86 16.54 -4.46 1.53
C ARG A 86 17.49 -4.50 0.34
N PRO A 87 17.18 -5.26 -0.71
CA PRO A 87 17.98 -5.26 -1.92
C PRO A 87 18.10 -3.85 -2.48
N ASP A 88 19.29 -3.47 -2.96
CA ASP A 88 19.50 -2.15 -3.53
C ASP A 88 18.95 -2.07 -4.95
N PHE A 89 17.67 -1.72 -5.05
CA PHE A 89 17.01 -1.50 -6.33
C PHE A 89 17.47 -0.22 -7.02
N CYS A 90 17.88 0.78 -6.23
CA CYS A 90 18.29 2.07 -6.77
C CYS A 90 19.59 2.00 -7.56
N ALA A 91 20.50 1.09 -7.22
CA ALA A 91 21.74 0.89 -7.95
C ALA A 91 21.52 0.40 -9.39
N GLY A 92 20.43 -0.36 -9.62
CA GLY A 92 20.04 -0.85 -10.96
C GLY A 92 19.28 0.18 -11.80
N PHE A 93 18.78 1.23 -11.18
CA PHE A 93 18.05 2.30 -11.86
C PHE A 93 18.94 3.52 -12.00
N SER A 94 18.93 4.15 -13.19
CA SER A 94 19.72 5.37 -13.49
C SER A 94 19.21 6.59 -12.71
N VAL A 95 19.09 6.45 -11.38
CA VAL A 95 18.77 7.58 -10.50
C VAL A 95 20.04 8.38 -10.28
N GLN A 96 20.18 9.51 -10.97
CA GLN A 96 21.28 10.43 -10.74
C GLN A 96 21.18 11.02 -9.34
N SER A 97 22.28 11.03 -8.58
CA SER A 97 22.33 11.71 -7.29
C SER A 97 22.02 13.20 -7.43
N PHE A 98 21.52 13.77 -6.36
CA PHE A 98 21.36 15.21 -6.30
C PHE A 98 22.74 15.86 -6.09
N GLU A 99 23.18 16.59 -7.07
CA GLU A 99 24.41 17.40 -7.04
C GLU A 99 24.01 18.86 -6.85
N GLY A 100 23.86 19.31 -5.62
CA GLY A 100 23.49 20.69 -5.31
C GLY A 100 23.77 21.05 -3.87
N ASP A 101 23.66 22.33 -3.56
CA ASP A 101 23.77 22.87 -2.22
C ASP A 101 22.53 22.55 -1.36
N GLU A 102 22.57 22.92 -0.10
CA GLU A 102 21.48 22.68 0.84
C GLU A 102 20.19 23.43 0.45
N ALA A 103 20.33 24.63 -0.08
CA ALA A 103 19.18 25.41 -0.57
C ALA A 103 18.49 24.73 -1.75
N GLY A 104 19.26 24.21 -2.71
CA GLY A 104 18.74 23.42 -3.82
C GLY A 104 18.06 22.14 -3.38
N TYR A 105 18.61 21.45 -2.34
CA TYR A 105 18.00 20.29 -1.73
C TYR A 105 16.61 20.63 -1.17
N GLU A 106 16.51 21.67 -0.37
CA GLU A 106 15.22 22.09 0.21
C GLU A 106 14.20 22.47 -0.85
N ILE A 107 14.60 23.23 -1.87
CA ILE A 107 13.71 23.63 -2.97
C ILE A 107 13.17 22.40 -3.70
N LEU A 108 14.04 21.43 -4.01
CA LEU A 108 13.64 20.21 -4.69
C LEU A 108 12.70 19.37 -3.79
N ALA A 109 13.02 19.21 -2.51
CA ALA A 109 12.19 18.46 -1.56
C ALA A 109 10.79 19.05 -1.45
N ARG A 110 10.66 20.36 -1.28
CA ARG A 110 9.36 21.07 -1.21
C ARG A 110 8.58 20.93 -2.52
N ARG A 111 9.25 21.06 -3.67
CA ARG A 111 8.62 20.90 -4.99
C ARG A 111 8.10 19.47 -5.20
N MET A 112 8.89 18.45 -4.84
CA MET A 112 8.48 17.06 -4.98
C MET A 112 7.32 16.73 -4.04
N ARG A 113 7.36 17.22 -2.81
CA ARG A 113 6.23 17.07 -1.88
C ARG A 113 4.95 17.71 -2.39
N LEU A 114 5.02 18.93 -2.90
CA LEU A 114 3.86 19.59 -3.51
C LEU A 114 3.30 18.76 -4.67
N THR A 115 4.16 18.25 -5.55
CA THR A 115 3.76 17.37 -6.66
C THR A 115 3.04 16.13 -6.15
N PHE A 116 3.55 15.50 -5.08
CA PHE A 116 2.93 14.34 -4.45
C PHE A 116 1.56 14.68 -3.84
N GLN A 117 1.45 15.81 -3.15
CA GLN A 117 0.20 16.27 -2.54
C GLN A 117 -0.88 16.60 -3.59
N VAL A 118 -0.50 17.20 -4.72
CA VAL A 118 -1.42 17.46 -5.84
C VAL A 118 -1.98 16.14 -6.38
N ALA A 119 -1.11 15.14 -6.56
CA ALA A 119 -1.54 13.82 -6.99
C ALA A 119 -2.49 13.15 -5.98
N LEU A 120 -2.16 13.20 -4.68
CA LEU A 120 -3.04 12.68 -3.62
C LEU A 120 -4.42 13.34 -3.63
N LEU A 121 -4.46 14.66 -3.78
CA LEU A 121 -5.72 15.38 -3.84
C LEU A 121 -6.55 14.96 -5.06
N GLY A 122 -5.89 14.77 -6.21
CA GLY A 122 -6.52 14.24 -7.42
C GLY A 122 -7.09 12.84 -7.21
N MET A 123 -6.35 11.97 -6.54
CA MET A 123 -6.79 10.61 -6.18
C MET A 123 -7.99 10.63 -5.23
N LEU A 124 -7.99 11.50 -4.23
CA LEU A 124 -9.10 11.64 -3.28
C LEU A 124 -10.36 12.14 -3.96
N ARG A 125 -10.23 13.00 -4.95
CA ARG A 125 -11.34 13.53 -5.77
C ARG A 125 -11.73 12.63 -6.93
N GLU A 126 -11.04 11.49 -7.11
CA GLU A 126 -11.29 10.53 -8.20
C GLU A 126 -11.20 11.15 -9.60
N ARG A 127 -10.26 12.08 -9.76
CA ARG A 127 -10.06 12.81 -11.03
C ARG A 127 -8.68 12.50 -11.61
N ASN A 128 -8.63 12.38 -12.94
CA ASN A 128 -7.37 12.29 -13.70
C ASN A 128 -6.41 11.19 -13.20
N ASP A 129 -6.91 9.98 -13.03
CA ASP A 129 -6.19 8.85 -12.45
C ASP A 129 -4.79 8.63 -13.07
N ALA A 130 -4.68 8.63 -14.40
CA ALA A 130 -3.40 8.47 -15.08
C ALA A 130 -2.42 9.61 -14.80
N VAL A 131 -2.91 10.86 -14.72
CA VAL A 131 -2.08 12.02 -14.40
C VAL A 131 -1.57 11.93 -12.97
N ASN A 132 -2.42 11.51 -12.03
CA ASN A 132 -2.02 11.36 -10.62
C ASN A 132 -0.93 10.31 -10.46
N LYS A 133 -1.02 9.17 -11.13
CA LYS A 133 0.02 8.13 -11.13
C LYS A 133 1.35 8.66 -11.68
N LYS A 134 1.32 9.41 -12.78
CA LYS A 134 2.52 10.07 -13.34
C LYS A 134 3.15 11.05 -12.37
N LEU A 135 2.33 11.85 -11.68
CA LEU A 135 2.82 12.80 -10.67
C LEU A 135 3.43 12.10 -9.46
N ILE A 136 2.83 11.00 -8.98
CA ILE A 136 3.42 10.17 -7.91
C ILE A 136 4.78 9.65 -8.36
N GLY A 137 4.89 9.05 -9.55
CA GLY A 137 6.15 8.54 -10.08
C GLY A 137 7.22 9.62 -10.20
N ARG A 138 6.85 10.81 -10.68
CA ARG A 138 7.76 11.96 -10.77
C ARG A 138 8.27 12.41 -9.41
N ALA A 139 7.37 12.56 -8.44
CA ALA A 139 7.72 12.95 -7.09
C ALA A 139 8.62 11.90 -6.42
N ALA A 140 8.30 10.62 -6.57
CA ALA A 140 9.05 9.51 -6.02
C ALA A 140 10.49 9.48 -6.57
N ARG A 141 10.69 9.66 -7.88
CA ARG A 141 12.02 9.74 -8.47
C ARG A 141 12.81 10.95 -7.95
N GLY A 142 12.14 12.10 -7.76
CA GLY A 142 12.76 13.26 -7.15
C GLY A 142 13.25 12.99 -5.72
N PHE A 143 12.42 12.33 -4.90
CA PHE A 143 12.83 11.91 -3.55
C PHE A 143 13.91 10.83 -3.56
N ALA A 144 13.87 9.88 -4.50
CA ALA A 144 14.92 8.87 -4.65
C ALA A 144 16.29 9.51 -4.93
N ARG A 145 16.34 10.59 -5.73
CA ARG A 145 17.57 11.38 -5.95
C ARG A 145 18.07 12.04 -4.67
N LEU A 146 17.15 12.63 -3.89
CA LEU A 146 17.51 13.30 -2.62
C LEU A 146 17.96 12.31 -1.54
N CYS A 147 17.48 11.08 -1.61
CA CYS A 147 17.73 10.02 -0.62
C CYS A 147 18.72 8.96 -1.13
N GLN A 148 19.45 9.24 -2.21
CA GLN A 148 20.37 8.25 -2.78
C GLN A 148 21.45 7.86 -1.77
N GLY A 149 21.73 6.56 -1.70
CA GLY A 149 22.68 6.00 -0.73
C GLY A 149 22.17 5.94 0.70
N ALA A 150 20.94 6.38 0.97
CA ALA A 150 20.30 6.31 2.27
C ALA A 150 19.18 5.25 2.28
N PRO A 151 18.84 4.65 3.44
CA PRO A 151 17.80 3.60 3.54
C PRO A 151 16.45 4.01 2.95
N MET A 152 16.03 5.25 3.16
CA MET A 152 14.76 5.77 2.63
C MET A 152 14.73 5.83 1.09
N GLY A 153 15.89 5.90 0.43
CA GLY A 153 16.00 5.94 -1.03
C GLY A 153 15.36 4.73 -1.71
N GLN A 154 15.50 3.54 -1.12
CA GLN A 154 14.91 2.32 -1.66
C GLN A 154 13.39 2.34 -1.64
N MET A 155 12.78 2.85 -0.58
CA MET A 155 11.33 3.04 -0.54
C MET A 155 10.87 3.95 -1.68
N TRP A 156 11.55 5.07 -1.90
CA TRP A 156 11.18 6.00 -2.97
C TRP A 156 11.36 5.42 -4.37
N CYS A 157 12.38 4.58 -4.58
CA CYS A 157 12.52 3.82 -5.82
C CYS A 157 11.33 2.88 -6.03
N LEU A 158 10.97 2.10 -5.00
CA LEU A 158 9.80 1.22 -5.07
C LEU A 158 8.50 1.99 -5.36
N VAL A 159 8.29 3.15 -4.73
CA VAL A 159 7.11 3.99 -5.00
C VAL A 159 7.07 4.42 -6.46
N GLY A 160 8.20 4.79 -7.04
CA GLY A 160 8.30 5.15 -8.46
C GLY A 160 7.91 4.00 -9.38
N ILE A 161 8.48 2.81 -9.14
CA ILE A 161 8.20 1.59 -9.92
C ILE A 161 6.72 1.19 -9.79
N VAL A 162 6.16 1.26 -8.58
CA VAL A 162 4.74 0.98 -8.33
C VAL A 162 3.86 1.95 -9.11
N ALA A 163 4.17 3.23 -9.11
CA ALA A 163 3.39 4.23 -9.85
C ALA A 163 3.40 3.95 -11.37
N ASP A 164 4.54 3.58 -11.91
CA ASP A 164 4.68 3.21 -13.32
C ASP A 164 3.95 1.91 -13.66
N ALA A 165 4.08 0.87 -12.82
CA ALA A 165 3.35 -0.38 -13.00
C ALA A 165 1.83 -0.18 -12.92
N MET A 166 1.36 0.63 -11.98
CA MET A 166 -0.05 0.99 -11.87
C MET A 166 -0.57 1.75 -13.08
N LEU A 167 0.26 2.60 -13.67
CA LEU A 167 -0.07 3.34 -14.89
C LEU A 167 -0.11 2.41 -16.10
N ASP A 168 0.93 1.59 -16.30
CA ASP A 168 1.08 0.63 -17.40
C ASP A 168 -0.09 -0.38 -17.44
N ARG A 169 -0.47 -0.89 -16.29
CA ARG A 169 -1.54 -1.90 -16.18
C ARG A 169 -2.91 -1.31 -15.86
N ALA A 170 -3.08 0.01 -15.92
CA ALA A 170 -4.32 0.73 -15.62
C ALA A 170 -4.95 0.31 -14.28
N MET A 171 -4.12 0.02 -13.27
CA MET A 171 -4.60 -0.43 -11.97
C MET A 171 -5.41 0.66 -11.28
N MET A 172 -6.58 0.29 -10.76
CA MET A 172 -7.46 1.23 -10.04
C MET A 172 -6.82 1.71 -8.74
N ILE A 173 -7.11 2.96 -8.38
CA ILE A 173 -6.72 3.53 -7.08
C ILE A 173 -7.85 3.26 -6.07
N THR A 174 -7.76 2.14 -5.38
CA THR A 174 -8.72 1.75 -4.34
C THR A 174 -8.56 2.59 -3.06
N LYS A 175 -9.54 2.50 -2.15
CA LYS A 175 -9.45 3.15 -0.82
C LYS A 175 -8.19 2.70 -0.04
N ALA A 176 -7.82 1.43 -0.15
CA ALA A 176 -6.63 0.88 0.50
C ALA A 176 -5.35 1.51 -0.08
N ARG A 177 -5.27 1.67 -1.40
CA ARG A 177 -4.13 2.29 -2.09
C ARG A 177 -4.03 3.78 -1.81
N LYS A 178 -5.16 4.49 -1.76
CA LYS A 178 -5.20 5.89 -1.29
C LYS A 178 -4.57 6.02 0.11
N ARG A 179 -4.96 5.15 1.05
CA ARG A 179 -4.39 5.13 2.42
C ARG A 179 -2.88 4.84 2.42
N MET A 180 -2.42 3.92 1.58
CA MET A 180 -0.99 3.64 1.43
C MET A 180 -0.22 4.88 0.96
N PHE A 181 -0.69 5.58 -0.09
CA PHE A 181 -0.04 6.81 -0.56
C PHE A 181 -0.09 7.93 0.50
N MET A 182 -1.15 8.03 1.29
CA MET A 182 -1.21 8.97 2.43
C MET A 182 -0.16 8.64 3.50
N ARG A 183 0.14 7.37 3.75
CA ARG A 183 1.25 6.96 4.63
C ARG A 183 2.60 7.38 4.05
N ILE A 184 2.79 7.25 2.75
CA ILE A 184 4.01 7.63 2.04
C ILE A 184 4.23 9.14 2.11
N GLU A 185 3.18 9.96 2.03
CA GLU A 185 3.27 11.42 2.17
C GLU A 185 3.95 11.86 3.48
N LYS A 186 3.76 11.10 4.55
CA LYS A 186 4.42 11.37 5.83
C LYS A 186 5.95 11.38 5.69
N TYR A 187 6.52 10.46 4.91
CA TYR A 187 7.97 10.42 4.66
C TYR A 187 8.43 11.58 3.77
N ALA A 188 7.64 11.99 2.77
CA ALA A 188 7.91 13.19 2.00
C ALA A 188 7.95 14.44 2.89
N ARG A 189 7.03 14.54 3.84
CA ARG A 189 7.01 15.61 4.83
C ARG A 189 8.25 15.60 5.74
N GLU A 190 8.66 14.43 6.20
CA GLU A 190 9.87 14.29 7.02
C GLU A 190 11.13 14.77 6.27
N VAL A 191 11.29 14.43 4.99
CA VAL A 191 12.42 14.92 4.17
C VAL A 191 12.42 16.44 4.05
N VAL A 192 11.24 17.08 3.93
CA VAL A 192 11.13 18.55 3.82
C VAL A 192 11.45 19.26 5.13
N TYR A 193 10.96 18.74 6.27
CA TYR A 193 11.06 19.47 7.55
C TYR A 193 12.24 19.05 8.42
N VAL A 194 12.71 17.82 8.28
CA VAL A 194 13.86 17.29 9.04
C VAL A 194 15.13 17.26 8.19
N GLY A 195 15.00 17.29 6.86
CA GLY A 195 16.12 17.31 5.93
C GLY A 195 16.81 15.94 5.80
N LYS A 196 18.11 15.96 5.49
CA LYS A 196 18.90 14.76 5.21
C LYS A 196 18.90 13.73 6.35
N VAL A 197 18.76 14.15 7.60
CA VAL A 197 18.70 13.23 8.76
C VAL A 197 17.51 12.28 8.66
N ALA A 198 16.38 12.72 8.11
CA ALA A 198 15.22 11.87 7.93
C ALA A 198 15.47 10.70 6.95
N THR A 199 16.37 10.88 5.99
CA THR A 199 16.66 9.87 4.97
C THR A 199 17.37 8.62 5.52
N GLY A 200 18.00 8.73 6.69
CA GLY A 200 18.65 7.63 7.39
C GLY A 200 17.70 6.62 8.03
N LYS A 201 16.40 6.93 8.07
CA LYS A 201 15.39 6.01 8.56
C LYS A 201 14.98 5.03 7.45
N ASP A 202 14.85 3.76 7.82
CA ASP A 202 14.26 2.77 6.92
C ASP A 202 12.72 2.85 6.94
N ALA A 203 12.10 2.46 5.84
CA ALA A 203 10.65 2.31 5.78
C ALA A 203 10.22 1.05 6.55
N PRO A 204 9.04 1.07 7.21
CA PRO A 204 8.55 -0.12 7.92
C PRO A 204 8.27 -1.28 6.95
N ASP A 205 8.55 -2.50 7.40
CA ASP A 205 8.34 -3.73 6.64
C ASP A 205 6.92 -3.82 6.05
N SER A 206 5.92 -3.36 6.82
CA SER A 206 4.53 -3.34 6.36
C SER A 206 4.32 -2.50 5.10
N LEU A 207 5.01 -1.36 4.98
CA LEU A 207 4.92 -0.50 3.80
C LEU A 207 5.65 -1.10 2.61
N ILE A 208 6.83 -1.66 2.82
CA ILE A 208 7.59 -2.35 1.76
C ILE A 208 6.79 -3.55 1.24
N ARG A 209 6.17 -4.33 2.14
CA ARG A 209 5.29 -5.45 1.75
C ARG A 209 4.11 -4.98 0.91
N ASP A 210 3.45 -3.88 1.27
CA ASP A 210 2.36 -3.31 0.49
C ASP A 210 2.81 -2.92 -0.93
N LEU A 211 3.98 -2.30 -1.06
CA LEU A 211 4.54 -1.89 -2.35
C LEU A 211 4.91 -3.10 -3.21
N VAL A 212 5.61 -4.08 -2.65
CA VAL A 212 5.99 -5.32 -3.36
C VAL A 212 4.74 -6.11 -3.77
N TYR A 213 3.72 -6.18 -2.92
CA TYR A 213 2.44 -6.79 -3.26
C TYR A 213 1.79 -6.15 -4.49
N LEU A 214 1.80 -4.81 -4.58
CA LEU A 214 1.24 -4.12 -5.74
C LEU A 214 2.01 -4.43 -7.03
N LEU A 215 3.33 -4.54 -6.95
CA LEU A 215 4.15 -4.97 -8.10
C LEU A 215 3.81 -6.40 -8.51
N TYR A 216 3.72 -7.33 -7.57
CA TYR A 216 3.31 -8.70 -7.82
C TYR A 216 1.92 -8.77 -8.48
N ARG A 217 0.95 -8.02 -7.96
CA ARG A 217 -0.42 -7.94 -8.48
C ARG A 217 -0.53 -7.24 -9.83
N SER A 218 0.42 -6.40 -10.18
CA SER A 218 0.39 -5.66 -11.44
C SER A 218 0.51 -6.58 -12.64
N GLY A 219 1.27 -7.66 -12.53
CA GLY A 219 1.61 -8.51 -13.66
C GLY A 219 2.31 -7.71 -14.79
N SER A 220 2.99 -6.61 -14.44
CA SER A 220 3.72 -5.80 -15.43
C SER A 220 4.99 -6.52 -15.88
N ALA A 221 5.24 -6.53 -17.18
CA ALA A 221 6.47 -7.05 -17.77
C ALA A 221 7.60 -6.02 -17.79
N ASN A 222 7.45 -4.89 -17.11
CA ASN A 222 8.51 -3.89 -17.00
C ASN A 222 9.76 -4.51 -16.36
N PRO A 223 10.96 -4.33 -16.94
CA PRO A 223 12.21 -4.87 -16.39
C PRO A 223 12.46 -4.49 -14.94
N GLU A 224 12.11 -3.26 -14.54
CA GLU A 224 12.24 -2.82 -13.15
C GLU A 224 11.35 -3.63 -12.20
N VAL A 225 10.11 -3.91 -12.58
CA VAL A 225 9.19 -4.75 -11.81
C VAL A 225 9.75 -6.17 -11.69
N THR A 226 10.20 -6.75 -12.81
CA THR A 226 10.79 -8.09 -12.83
C THR A 226 12.01 -8.18 -11.92
N GLN A 227 12.88 -7.17 -11.95
CA GLN A 227 14.06 -7.11 -11.09
C GLN A 227 13.69 -7.09 -9.60
N VAL A 228 12.69 -6.28 -9.21
CA VAL A 228 12.20 -6.24 -7.83
C VAL A 228 11.61 -7.57 -7.41
N LEU A 229 10.74 -8.17 -8.24
CA LEU A 229 10.11 -9.45 -7.92
C LEU A 229 11.15 -10.58 -7.81
N SER A 230 12.16 -10.61 -8.69
CA SER A 230 13.25 -11.58 -8.60
C SER A 230 14.07 -11.42 -7.33
N ALA A 231 14.35 -10.20 -6.90
CA ALA A 231 15.08 -9.93 -5.66
C ALA A 231 14.33 -10.40 -4.40
N TYR A 232 13.00 -10.47 -4.46
CA TYR A 232 12.17 -11.04 -3.40
C TYR A 232 11.70 -12.48 -3.67
N HIS A 233 12.32 -13.19 -4.64
CA HIS A 233 12.00 -14.56 -5.00
C HIS A 233 10.53 -14.79 -5.40
N LEU A 234 9.93 -13.82 -6.09
CA LEU A 234 8.52 -13.80 -6.51
C LEU A 234 8.33 -13.90 -8.04
N ALA A 235 9.42 -13.92 -8.81
CA ALA A 235 9.43 -14.03 -10.28
C ALA A 235 9.62 -15.48 -10.73
#